data_8ead12b1f2d2b183a90ac8266c16ac9f
#
_entry.id   8ead12b1f2d2b183a90ac8266c16ac9f
#
_cell.length_a   1.000
_cell.length_b   1.000
_cell.length_c   1.000
_cell.angle_alpha   90.00
_cell.angle_beta   90.00
_cell.angle_gamma   90.00
#
_symmetry.space_group_name_H-M   'P 1'
#
loop_
_entity.id
_entity.type
_entity.pdbx_description
1 polymer ?
#
loop_
_entity_poly.entity_id
_entity_poly.type
_entity_poly.pdbx_seq_one_letter_code
_entity_poly.pdbx_strand_id
1 'polypeptide(L)'
;MTKDELYNQMLTIVPVKDNGKDFRVRLTKELTSYQQMLGLLDEIDRPDMWDDTLARLKQLCDGILRAVENEYRGMRHSAYTSIKNQLDGYKSKKNEIKGLAYDKNIFKIKQGTSFYRMRKVKTEERHKLGKNDLFHIPLDRKGLVTTQRYSAPGYPCLYLSHRIYGCWEEMGRPDFGTAMVSHFKSLQEFNVLDLRIPSKAAWDIDMKRCILFFPLVIATMVQVENSNDAYKPEYTIPQILTEWVISRSRHKDQNMKDIIGIIYTSSQKNSDFEYPDDSWDNYAIPVLQPLANSAYCPRLNEIFSLSSPTYYDLEVLKQGDIIDGGAFDPNDEERLKQNIDTSRFGVMERYLMKYPTDVLKA
;
A
#
# COMPACT_ATOMS: atom_id res chain seq x y z
N MET A 1 3.61 -28.06 13.87
CA MET A 1 3.96 -27.13 12.78
C MET A 1 5.08 -26.21 13.26
N THR A 2 6.19 -26.20 12.57
CA THR A 2 7.34 -25.33 12.87
C THR A 2 7.07 -23.86 12.51
N LYS A 3 7.91 -22.94 13.01
CA LYS A 3 7.80 -21.51 12.65
C LYS A 3 7.97 -21.24 11.15
N ASP A 4 8.79 -22.04 10.46
CA ASP A 4 9.02 -21.88 9.02
C ASP A 4 7.85 -22.43 8.19
N GLU A 5 7.25 -23.52 8.61
CA GLU A 5 6.01 -24.04 8.02
C GLU A 5 4.87 -23.04 8.22
N LEU A 6 4.76 -22.43 9.41
CA LEU A 6 3.76 -21.40 9.69
C LEU A 6 3.96 -20.20 8.77
N TYR A 7 5.21 -19.69 8.62
CA TYR A 7 5.52 -18.59 7.71
C TYR A 7 5.06 -18.90 6.29
N ASN A 8 5.43 -20.04 5.75
CA ASN A 8 5.07 -20.44 4.38
C ASN A 8 3.55 -20.58 4.20
N GLN A 9 2.86 -21.20 5.16
CA GLN A 9 1.41 -21.33 5.10
C GLN A 9 0.68 -19.99 5.23
N MET A 10 1.17 -19.08 6.09
CA MET A 10 0.63 -17.72 6.24
C MET A 10 0.65 -16.97 4.91
N LEU A 11 1.72 -17.09 4.12
CA LEU A 11 1.85 -16.44 2.82
C LEU A 11 0.81 -16.91 1.80
N THR A 12 0.25 -18.12 1.94
CA THR A 12 -0.79 -18.64 1.03
C THR A 12 -2.16 -18.01 1.24
N ILE A 13 -2.38 -17.30 2.36
CA ILE A 13 -3.65 -16.62 2.65
C ILE A 13 -3.82 -15.37 1.79
N VAL A 14 -2.73 -14.71 1.40
CA VAL A 14 -2.76 -13.42 0.69
C VAL A 14 -2.18 -13.53 -0.72
N PRO A 15 -2.80 -12.85 -1.69
CA PRO A 15 -4.02 -12.05 -1.57
C PRO A 15 -5.28 -12.90 -1.37
N VAL A 16 -6.23 -12.38 -0.60
CA VAL A 16 -7.55 -13.02 -0.46
C VAL A 16 -8.28 -12.95 -1.81
N LYS A 17 -8.38 -14.12 -2.45
CA LYS A 17 -8.91 -14.22 -3.82
C LYS A 17 -10.43 -14.03 -3.85
N ASP A 18 -10.91 -13.49 -4.97
CA ASP A 18 -12.32 -13.54 -5.28
C ASP A 18 -12.71 -14.98 -5.67
N ASN A 19 -13.83 -15.46 -5.11
CA ASN A 19 -14.38 -16.78 -5.36
C ASN A 19 -15.90 -16.75 -5.53
N GLY A 20 -16.46 -15.58 -5.87
CA GLY A 20 -17.90 -15.38 -6.04
C GLY A 20 -18.72 -15.39 -4.76
N LYS A 21 -18.07 -15.36 -3.57
CA LYS A 21 -18.75 -15.26 -2.28
C LYS A 21 -18.70 -13.85 -1.74
N ASP A 22 -19.72 -13.46 -0.97
CA ASP A 22 -19.74 -12.19 -0.22
C ASP A 22 -18.42 -11.92 0.51
N PHE A 23 -17.94 -10.72 0.43
CA PHE A 23 -16.66 -10.29 1.02
C PHE A 23 -16.55 -10.64 2.51
N ARG A 24 -17.64 -10.49 3.30
CA ARG A 24 -17.65 -10.82 4.73
C ARG A 24 -17.36 -12.31 4.96
N VAL A 25 -17.91 -13.17 4.11
CA VAL A 25 -17.69 -14.63 4.17
C VAL A 25 -16.24 -14.96 3.84
N ARG A 26 -15.70 -14.35 2.78
CA ARG A 26 -14.28 -14.54 2.39
C ARG A 26 -13.34 -14.11 3.51
N LEU A 27 -13.50 -12.89 4.01
CA LEU A 27 -12.64 -12.33 5.05
C LEU A 27 -12.73 -13.12 6.36
N THR A 28 -13.95 -13.49 6.79
CA THR A 28 -14.16 -14.32 7.99
C THR A 28 -13.45 -15.65 7.87
N LYS A 29 -13.56 -16.31 6.72
CA LYS A 29 -12.90 -17.60 6.48
C LYS A 29 -11.39 -17.47 6.63
N GLU A 30 -10.76 -16.49 5.98
CA GLU A 30 -9.31 -16.37 6.00
C GLU A 30 -8.77 -15.95 7.37
N LEU A 31 -9.46 -15.04 8.09
CA LEU A 31 -9.08 -14.68 9.46
C LEU A 31 -9.24 -15.87 10.43
N THR A 32 -10.28 -16.69 10.24
CA THR A 32 -10.49 -17.91 11.05
C THR A 32 -9.43 -18.95 10.74
N SER A 33 -9.14 -19.20 9.46
CA SER A 33 -8.09 -20.12 9.03
C SER A 33 -6.73 -19.73 9.59
N TYR A 34 -6.42 -18.42 9.57
CA TYR A 34 -5.20 -17.90 10.17
C TYR A 34 -5.10 -18.16 11.67
N GLN A 35 -6.18 -17.91 12.43
CA GLN A 35 -6.20 -18.18 13.87
C GLN A 35 -6.04 -19.69 14.17
N GLN A 36 -6.67 -20.57 13.39
CA GLN A 36 -6.54 -22.02 13.52
C GLN A 36 -5.09 -22.48 13.25
N MET A 37 -4.48 -21.94 12.21
CA MET A 37 -3.09 -22.24 11.84
C MET A 37 -2.12 -21.90 12.99
N LEU A 38 -2.31 -20.76 13.64
CA LEU A 38 -1.50 -20.37 14.80
C LEU A 38 -1.63 -21.35 15.97
N GLY A 39 -2.79 -21.95 16.15
CA GLY A 39 -3.01 -22.99 17.17
C GLY A 39 -2.19 -24.27 16.95
N LEU A 40 -1.68 -24.49 15.73
CA LEU A 40 -0.88 -25.67 15.39
C LEU A 40 0.64 -25.44 15.58
N LEU A 41 1.06 -24.23 15.97
CA LEU A 41 2.48 -23.93 16.18
C LEU A 41 3.05 -24.72 17.34
N ASP A 42 4.19 -25.38 17.12
CA ASP A 42 4.90 -26.16 18.13
C ASP A 42 5.32 -25.29 19.31
N GLU A 43 5.22 -25.82 20.52
CA GLU A 43 5.48 -25.06 21.76
C GLU A 43 6.88 -24.41 21.79
N ILE A 44 7.88 -25.13 21.25
CA ILE A 44 9.27 -24.64 21.21
C ILE A 44 9.46 -23.41 20.31
N ASP A 45 8.57 -23.24 19.32
CA ASP A 45 8.62 -22.15 18.35
C ASP A 45 7.74 -20.94 18.76
N ARG A 46 6.95 -21.09 19.83
CA ARG A 46 6.07 -20.00 20.30
C ARG A 46 6.85 -18.85 20.88
N PRO A 47 6.57 -17.60 20.48
CA PRO A 47 7.18 -16.44 21.10
C PRO A 47 6.70 -16.25 22.54
N ASP A 48 7.46 -15.49 23.32
CA ASP A 48 7.08 -15.12 24.69
C ASP A 48 5.70 -14.52 24.77
N MET A 49 4.97 -14.83 25.86
CA MET A 49 3.60 -14.36 26.10
C MET A 49 2.62 -14.81 24.99
N TRP A 50 2.70 -16.07 24.61
CA TRP A 50 1.91 -16.62 23.49
C TRP A 50 0.40 -16.44 23.68
N ASP A 51 -0.14 -16.75 24.86
CA ASP A 51 -1.57 -16.62 25.15
C ASP A 51 -2.06 -15.17 25.07
N ASP A 52 -1.27 -14.20 25.57
CA ASP A 52 -1.58 -12.76 25.42
C ASP A 52 -1.53 -12.36 23.93
N THR A 53 -0.60 -12.91 23.18
CA THR A 53 -0.48 -12.69 21.73
C THR A 53 -1.73 -13.19 21.00
N LEU A 54 -2.17 -14.40 21.26
CA LEU A 54 -3.39 -14.97 20.68
C LEU A 54 -4.65 -14.21 21.08
N ALA A 55 -4.74 -13.80 22.35
CA ALA A 55 -5.88 -13.02 22.83
C ALA A 55 -5.98 -11.65 22.14
N ARG A 56 -4.84 -10.96 21.95
CA ARG A 56 -4.78 -9.68 21.25
C ARG A 56 -5.09 -9.84 19.76
N LEU A 57 -4.57 -10.89 19.14
CA LEU A 57 -4.84 -11.22 17.75
C LEU A 57 -6.33 -11.50 17.53
N LYS A 58 -6.95 -12.28 18.42
CA LYS A 58 -8.40 -12.53 18.37
C LYS A 58 -9.19 -11.23 18.48
N GLN A 59 -8.84 -10.34 19.43
CA GLN A 59 -9.47 -9.02 19.56
C GLN A 59 -9.36 -8.21 18.26
N LEU A 60 -8.20 -8.23 17.59
CA LEU A 60 -8.00 -7.54 16.31
C LEU A 60 -8.88 -8.14 15.22
N CYS A 61 -8.90 -9.46 15.05
CA CYS A 61 -9.74 -10.13 14.07
C CYS A 61 -11.23 -9.80 14.28
N ASP A 62 -11.70 -9.87 15.53
CA ASP A 62 -13.07 -9.49 15.90
C ASP A 62 -13.34 -7.99 15.64
N GLY A 63 -12.35 -7.13 15.84
CA GLY A 63 -12.42 -5.70 15.52
C GLY A 63 -12.55 -5.43 14.03
N ILE A 64 -11.78 -6.14 13.20
CA ILE A 64 -11.84 -6.07 11.74
C ILE A 64 -13.22 -6.52 11.24
N LEU A 65 -13.70 -7.67 11.68
CA LEU A 65 -15.01 -8.19 11.27
C LEU A 65 -16.16 -7.26 11.71
N ARG A 66 -16.10 -6.72 12.93
CA ARG A 66 -17.07 -5.69 13.38
C ARG A 66 -17.03 -4.43 12.55
N ALA A 67 -15.86 -3.99 12.12
CA ALA A 67 -15.74 -2.80 11.28
C ALA A 67 -16.42 -3.02 9.93
N VAL A 68 -16.17 -4.17 9.31
CA VAL A 68 -16.82 -4.53 8.03
C VAL A 68 -18.33 -4.64 8.19
N GLU A 69 -18.82 -5.32 9.22
CA GLU A 69 -20.26 -5.45 9.48
C GLU A 69 -20.94 -4.08 9.74
N ASN A 70 -20.27 -3.19 10.47
CA ASN A 70 -20.76 -1.83 10.70
C ASN A 70 -20.83 -1.01 9.40
N GLU A 71 -19.85 -1.17 8.50
CA GLU A 71 -19.87 -0.50 7.19
C GLU A 71 -21.05 -0.99 6.34
N TYR A 72 -21.32 -2.30 6.30
CA TYR A 72 -22.49 -2.86 5.60
C TYR A 72 -23.83 -2.35 6.15
N ARG A 73 -23.87 -1.98 7.42
CA ARG A 73 -25.03 -1.35 8.07
C ARG A 73 -25.08 0.17 7.89
N GLY A 74 -24.14 0.77 7.16
CA GLY A 74 -24.02 2.23 6.98
C GLY A 74 -23.48 2.96 8.22
N MET A 75 -22.99 2.26 9.24
CA MET A 75 -22.49 2.84 10.49
C MET A 75 -20.98 3.12 10.41
N ARG A 76 -20.57 4.02 9.52
CA ARG A 76 -19.15 4.32 9.23
C ARG A 76 -18.35 4.76 10.44
N HIS A 77 -18.93 5.61 11.30
CA HIS A 77 -18.25 6.02 12.54
C HIS A 77 -17.97 4.83 13.45
N SER A 78 -18.91 3.89 13.58
CA SER A 78 -18.70 2.67 14.37
C SER A 78 -17.68 1.74 13.73
N ALA A 79 -17.63 1.66 12.39
CA ALA A 79 -16.61 0.92 11.67
C ALA A 79 -15.21 1.49 11.96
N TYR A 80 -15.04 2.81 11.81
CA TYR A 80 -13.79 3.50 12.14
C TYR A 80 -13.37 3.28 13.60
N THR A 81 -14.30 3.47 14.55
CA THR A 81 -14.03 3.29 15.97
C THR A 81 -13.59 1.86 16.31
N SER A 82 -14.15 0.86 15.62
CA SER A 82 -13.76 -0.53 15.81
C SER A 82 -12.28 -0.77 15.52
N ILE A 83 -11.74 -0.23 14.43
CA ILE A 83 -10.32 -0.34 14.06
C ILE A 83 -9.45 0.58 14.91
N LYS A 84 -9.87 1.84 15.11
CA LYS A 84 -9.14 2.80 15.94
C LYS A 84 -8.83 2.24 17.31
N ASN A 85 -9.83 1.60 17.97
CA ASN A 85 -9.64 1.01 19.28
C ASN A 85 -8.65 -0.16 19.28
N GLN A 86 -8.51 -0.90 18.19
CA GLN A 86 -7.49 -1.95 18.07
C GLN A 86 -6.09 -1.36 17.94
N LEU A 87 -5.94 -0.26 17.20
CA LEU A 87 -4.65 0.38 16.97
C LEU A 87 -4.19 1.17 18.21
N ASP A 88 -5.06 2.01 18.76
CA ASP A 88 -4.74 2.96 19.83
C ASP A 88 -4.92 2.37 21.23
N GLY A 89 -5.69 1.31 21.35
CA GLY A 89 -6.22 0.82 22.60
C GLY A 89 -7.48 1.56 23.04
N TYR A 90 -8.21 0.94 23.95
CA TYR A 90 -9.41 1.49 24.56
C TYR A 90 -9.58 0.95 25.96
N LYS A 91 -9.87 1.80 26.91
CA LYS A 91 -10.17 1.42 28.29
C LYS A 91 -11.46 2.06 28.77
N SER A 92 -12.37 1.23 29.25
CA SER A 92 -13.58 1.66 29.96
C SER A 92 -13.75 0.86 31.23
N LYS A 93 -14.77 1.20 32.04
CA LYS A 93 -15.10 0.45 33.29
C LYS A 93 -15.43 -1.04 33.05
N LYS A 94 -15.87 -1.39 31.83
CA LYS A 94 -16.33 -2.75 31.48
C LYS A 94 -15.44 -3.49 30.50
N ASN A 95 -14.63 -2.76 29.71
CA ASN A 95 -13.83 -3.35 28.62
C ASN A 95 -12.47 -2.68 28.54
N GLU A 96 -11.45 -3.48 28.32
CA GLU A 96 -10.11 -3.02 27.98
C GLU A 96 -9.64 -3.69 26.67
N ILE A 97 -9.21 -2.87 25.71
CA ILE A 97 -8.54 -3.32 24.49
C ILE A 97 -7.13 -2.76 24.56
N LYS A 98 -6.15 -3.64 24.68
CA LYS A 98 -4.74 -3.24 24.56
C LYS A 98 -4.46 -2.91 23.11
N GLY A 99 -4.09 -1.67 22.82
CA GLY A 99 -3.72 -1.25 21.47
C GLY A 99 -2.59 -2.09 20.90
N LEU A 100 -2.61 -2.25 19.59
CA LEU A 100 -1.44 -2.75 18.89
C LEU A 100 -0.30 -1.76 19.12
N ALA A 101 0.89 -2.27 19.41
CA ALA A 101 2.09 -1.44 19.44
C ALA A 101 2.45 -1.02 18.00
N TYR A 102 1.60 -0.18 17.38
CA TYR A 102 1.73 0.21 15.97
C TYR A 102 3.06 0.91 15.69
N ASP A 103 3.69 1.55 16.68
CA ASP A 103 5.03 2.12 16.63
C ASP A 103 6.11 1.09 16.27
N LYS A 104 5.87 -0.19 16.52
CA LYS A 104 6.72 -1.31 16.08
C LYS A 104 6.49 -1.69 14.62
N ASN A 105 5.38 -1.27 14.02
CA ASN A 105 5.04 -1.54 12.62
C ASN A 105 5.11 -0.28 11.74
N ILE A 106 6.07 0.57 12.05
CA ILE A 106 6.38 1.78 11.30
C ILE A 106 7.63 1.53 10.48
N PHE A 107 7.53 1.83 9.19
CA PHE A 107 8.68 1.86 8.29
C PHE A 107 9.14 3.30 8.08
N LYS A 108 10.43 3.54 8.31
CA LYS A 108 11.03 4.87 8.15
C LYS A 108 11.60 5.02 6.76
N ILE A 109 11.07 5.97 6.01
CA ILE A 109 11.58 6.37 4.71
C ILE A 109 12.70 7.39 4.92
N LYS A 110 13.86 7.13 4.31
CA LYS A 110 15.01 8.03 4.37
C LYS A 110 14.85 9.18 3.38
N GLN A 111 15.45 10.33 3.69
CA GLN A 111 15.63 11.40 2.72
C GLN A 111 16.38 10.88 1.49
N GLY A 112 15.98 11.33 0.31
CA GLY A 112 16.60 10.92 -0.95
C GLY A 112 16.05 9.61 -1.55
N THR A 113 15.08 8.95 -0.88
CA THR A 113 14.45 7.75 -1.42
C THR A 113 13.69 8.07 -2.71
N SER A 114 13.88 7.23 -3.72
CA SER A 114 13.21 7.32 -5.02
C SER A 114 11.90 6.55 -5.02
N PHE A 115 10.91 7.11 -5.69
CA PHE A 115 9.61 6.49 -5.97
C PHE A 115 9.20 6.80 -7.40
N TYR A 116 8.23 6.08 -7.89
CA TYR A 116 7.69 6.25 -9.23
C TYR A 116 6.17 6.33 -9.19
N ARG A 117 5.64 7.08 -10.15
CA ARG A 117 4.21 7.11 -10.42
C ARG A 117 3.98 7.05 -11.92
N MET A 118 3.06 6.17 -12.31
CA MET A 118 2.62 6.03 -13.70
C MET A 118 1.18 6.50 -13.85
N ARG A 119 0.83 7.04 -15.01
CA ARG A 119 -0.51 7.43 -15.38
C ARG A 119 -0.81 6.99 -16.81
N LYS A 120 -2.00 6.41 -17.03
CA LYS A 120 -2.52 6.19 -18.39
C LYS A 120 -2.91 7.52 -19.00
N VAL A 121 -2.60 7.69 -20.29
CA VAL A 121 -2.91 8.89 -21.06
C VAL A 121 -3.15 8.49 -22.50
N LYS A 122 -4.12 9.14 -23.16
CA LYS A 122 -4.30 8.99 -24.59
C LYS A 122 -3.10 9.56 -25.32
N THR A 123 -2.66 8.93 -26.40
CA THR A 123 -1.46 9.30 -27.17
C THR A 123 -1.50 10.77 -27.59
N GLU A 124 -2.65 11.26 -28.03
CA GLU A 124 -2.86 12.65 -28.48
C GLU A 124 -2.84 13.69 -27.33
N GLU A 125 -2.99 13.26 -26.08
CA GLU A 125 -3.00 14.13 -24.91
C GLU A 125 -1.67 14.18 -24.15
N ARG A 126 -0.71 13.36 -24.54
CA ARG A 126 0.58 13.22 -23.85
C ARG A 126 1.31 14.55 -23.64
N HIS A 127 1.35 15.38 -24.71
CA HIS A 127 2.05 16.67 -24.71
C HIS A 127 1.42 17.72 -23.79
N LYS A 128 0.20 17.47 -23.28
CA LYS A 128 -0.53 18.38 -22.38
C LYS A 128 -0.23 18.16 -20.91
N LEU A 129 0.37 17.04 -20.56
CA LEU A 129 0.59 16.67 -19.16
C LEU A 129 1.87 17.32 -18.61
N GLY A 130 1.74 17.92 -17.44
CA GLY A 130 2.83 18.47 -16.65
C GLY A 130 3.03 17.76 -15.33
N LYS A 131 3.97 18.23 -14.51
CA LYS A 131 4.25 17.70 -13.16
C LYS A 131 3.00 17.59 -12.31
N ASN A 132 2.11 18.58 -12.39
CA ASN A 132 0.87 18.65 -11.63
C ASN A 132 -0.05 17.45 -11.90
N ASP A 133 -0.03 16.91 -13.10
CA ASP A 133 -0.86 15.78 -13.51
C ASP A 133 -0.38 14.43 -12.94
N LEU A 134 0.87 14.38 -12.50
CA LEU A 134 1.46 13.20 -11.85
C LEU A 134 1.49 13.32 -10.31
N PHE A 135 1.02 14.43 -9.74
CA PHE A 135 0.80 14.57 -8.30
C PHE A 135 -0.58 14.04 -7.89
N HIS A 136 -1.03 14.28 -6.66
CA HIS A 136 -2.39 13.91 -6.29
C HIS A 136 -3.43 14.75 -7.06
N ILE A 137 -4.66 14.25 -7.17
CA ILE A 137 -5.76 15.03 -7.78
C ILE A 137 -5.90 16.36 -7.03
N PRO A 138 -5.96 17.50 -7.74
CA PRO A 138 -6.10 18.81 -7.10
C PRO A 138 -7.34 18.90 -6.20
N LEU A 139 -7.23 19.68 -5.11
CA LEU A 139 -8.29 19.77 -4.10
C LEU A 139 -9.55 20.47 -4.61
N ASP A 140 -9.41 21.38 -5.60
CA ASP A 140 -10.53 21.99 -6.31
C ASP A 140 -11.23 21.02 -7.28
N ARG A 141 -10.58 19.89 -7.61
CA ARG A 141 -11.11 18.82 -8.47
C ARG A 141 -11.36 17.51 -7.74
N LYS A 142 -11.50 17.54 -6.43
CA LYS A 142 -11.70 16.34 -5.61
C LYS A 142 -12.90 15.48 -6.01
N GLY A 143 -13.87 16.04 -6.72
CA GLY A 143 -14.98 15.30 -7.31
C GLY A 143 -14.55 14.25 -8.36
N LEU A 144 -13.33 14.33 -8.90
CA LEU A 144 -12.74 13.30 -9.77
C LEU A 144 -12.17 12.10 -9.01
N VAL A 145 -12.05 12.19 -7.69
CA VAL A 145 -11.55 11.09 -6.86
C VAL A 145 -12.64 10.05 -6.67
N THR A 146 -12.51 8.95 -7.38
CA THR A 146 -13.37 7.77 -7.24
C THR A 146 -12.90 6.89 -6.07
N THR A 147 -13.70 5.87 -5.73
CA THR A 147 -13.30 4.90 -4.71
C THR A 147 -12.08 4.10 -5.16
N GLN A 148 -11.01 4.15 -4.39
CA GLN A 148 -9.79 3.36 -4.57
C GLN A 148 -9.44 2.69 -3.25
N ARG A 149 -8.48 1.74 -3.27
CA ARG A 149 -8.17 0.94 -2.09
C ARG A 149 -7.94 1.79 -0.82
N TYR A 150 -7.15 2.85 -0.93
CA TYR A 150 -6.83 3.75 0.18
C TYR A 150 -7.43 5.16 0.02
N SER A 151 -8.37 5.36 -0.92
CA SER A 151 -9.04 6.65 -1.14
C SER A 151 -10.54 6.47 -1.13
N ALA A 152 -11.21 7.09 -0.17
CA ALA A 152 -12.65 7.27 -0.26
C ALA A 152 -12.99 8.34 -1.32
N PRO A 153 -14.18 8.33 -1.93
CA PRO A 153 -14.59 9.34 -2.89
C PRO A 153 -14.42 10.76 -2.33
N GLY A 154 -13.79 11.63 -3.10
CA GLY A 154 -13.51 13.01 -2.72
C GLY A 154 -12.28 13.22 -1.82
N TYR A 155 -11.57 12.16 -1.42
CA TYR A 155 -10.37 12.23 -0.59
C TYR A 155 -9.14 11.77 -1.38
N PRO A 156 -8.36 12.71 -1.97
CA PRO A 156 -7.21 12.35 -2.78
C PRO A 156 -6.11 11.68 -1.98
N CYS A 157 -5.45 10.72 -2.62
CA CYS A 157 -4.25 10.07 -2.12
C CYS A 157 -3.18 10.09 -3.21
N LEU A 158 -1.94 10.35 -2.84
CA LEU A 158 -0.79 10.19 -3.72
C LEU A 158 -0.33 8.73 -3.65
N TYR A 159 -0.55 8.01 -4.74
CA TYR A 159 -0.07 6.64 -4.90
C TYR A 159 1.29 6.63 -5.56
N LEU A 160 2.24 5.99 -4.94
CA LEU A 160 3.61 5.83 -5.44
C LEU A 160 3.99 4.35 -5.37
N SER A 161 4.95 3.94 -6.18
CA SER A 161 5.56 2.63 -6.07
C SER A 161 7.07 2.77 -5.92
N HIS A 162 7.69 1.78 -5.30
CA HIS A 162 9.14 1.72 -5.20
C HIS A 162 9.82 1.45 -6.55
N ARG A 163 9.11 0.75 -7.46
CA ARG A 163 9.59 0.38 -8.80
C ARG A 163 8.56 0.77 -9.86
N ILE A 164 9.03 1.10 -11.07
CA ILE A 164 8.14 1.36 -12.22
C ILE A 164 7.32 0.10 -12.55
N TYR A 165 7.92 -1.08 -12.41
CA TYR A 165 7.24 -2.35 -12.61
C TYR A 165 5.97 -2.46 -11.74
N GLY A 166 6.06 -2.13 -10.45
CA GLY A 166 4.91 -2.11 -9.55
C GLY A 166 3.80 -1.15 -10.01
N CYS A 167 4.18 0.05 -10.50
CA CYS A 167 3.22 0.97 -11.11
C CYS A 167 2.50 0.36 -12.32
N TRP A 168 3.23 -0.32 -13.18
CA TRP A 168 2.72 -0.91 -14.41
C TRP A 168 1.73 -2.05 -14.11
N GLU A 169 2.06 -2.93 -13.15
CA GLU A 169 1.19 -4.01 -12.69
C GLU A 169 -0.12 -3.47 -12.08
N GLU A 170 -0.03 -2.50 -11.16
CA GLU A 170 -1.21 -1.88 -10.53
C GLU A 170 -2.16 -1.21 -11.53
N MET A 171 -1.62 -0.78 -12.67
CA MET A 171 -2.43 -0.18 -13.74
C MET A 171 -2.99 -1.21 -14.72
N GLY A 172 -2.78 -2.50 -14.49
CA GLY A 172 -3.24 -3.58 -15.34
C GLY A 172 -2.46 -3.67 -16.65
N ARG A 173 -1.14 -3.50 -16.57
CA ARG A 173 -0.18 -3.69 -17.68
C ARG A 173 -0.55 -2.87 -18.94
N PRO A 174 -0.66 -1.53 -18.83
CA PRO A 174 -0.98 -0.70 -19.99
C PRO A 174 0.09 -0.81 -21.07
N ASP A 175 -0.32 -0.58 -22.32
CA ASP A 175 0.63 -0.34 -23.40
C ASP A 175 1.54 0.85 -23.04
N PHE A 176 2.85 0.69 -23.23
CA PHE A 176 3.83 1.73 -22.90
C PHE A 176 3.61 3.01 -23.68
N GLY A 177 3.11 2.90 -24.91
CA GLY A 177 2.69 4.02 -25.72
C GLY A 177 1.54 4.83 -25.11
N THR A 178 0.83 4.31 -24.13
CA THR A 178 -0.26 5.00 -23.40
C THR A 178 0.08 5.30 -21.94
N ALA A 179 1.35 5.18 -21.55
CA ALA A 179 1.78 5.39 -20.18
C ALA A 179 2.77 6.55 -20.08
N MET A 180 2.62 7.35 -19.01
CA MET A 180 3.58 8.37 -18.60
C MET A 180 4.05 8.09 -17.19
N VAL A 181 5.33 8.35 -16.94
CA VAL A 181 6.00 8.09 -15.67
C VAL A 181 6.68 9.35 -15.15
N SER A 182 6.63 9.58 -13.85
CA SER A 182 7.46 10.56 -13.14
C SER A 182 8.22 9.87 -12.03
N HIS A 183 9.45 10.31 -11.84
CA HIS A 183 10.28 10.00 -10.69
C HIS A 183 9.97 10.99 -9.57
N PHE A 184 9.78 10.48 -8.37
CA PHE A 184 9.62 11.24 -7.13
C PHE A 184 10.81 11.00 -6.23
N LYS A 185 11.19 12.02 -5.48
CA LYS A 185 12.26 11.93 -4.50
C LYS A 185 11.80 12.51 -3.17
N SER A 186 12.05 11.80 -2.07
CA SER A 186 11.79 12.32 -0.73
C SER A 186 12.78 13.42 -0.36
N LEU A 187 12.27 14.57 0.05
CA LEU A 187 13.09 15.73 0.47
C LEU A 187 13.47 15.67 1.95
N GLN A 188 12.78 14.87 2.73
CA GLN A 188 13.00 14.65 4.16
C GLN A 188 12.63 13.24 4.56
N GLU A 189 13.04 12.84 5.75
CA GLU A 189 12.62 11.57 6.35
C GLU A 189 11.15 11.62 6.76
N PHE A 190 10.44 10.50 6.62
CA PHE A 190 9.08 10.36 7.11
C PHE A 190 8.75 8.91 7.45
N ASN A 191 7.65 8.71 8.19
CA ASN A 191 7.21 7.37 8.60
C ASN A 191 5.91 6.99 7.90
N VAL A 192 5.79 5.70 7.61
CA VAL A 192 4.57 5.07 7.07
C VAL A 192 4.20 3.85 7.92
N LEU A 193 2.91 3.55 8.01
CA LEU A 193 2.44 2.30 8.58
C LEU A 193 2.80 1.15 7.63
N ASP A 194 3.49 0.13 8.14
CA ASP A 194 3.94 -1.01 7.33
C ASP A 194 2.87 -2.12 7.31
N LEU A 195 2.24 -2.30 6.15
CA LEU A 195 1.27 -3.35 5.88
C LEU A 195 1.73 -4.28 4.75
N ARG A 196 3.03 -4.38 4.56
CA ARG A 196 3.59 -5.34 3.61
C ARG A 196 3.44 -6.77 4.12
N ILE A 197 3.43 -7.70 3.18
CA ILE A 197 3.69 -9.10 3.52
C ILE A 197 5.06 -9.15 4.21
N PRO A 198 5.17 -9.73 5.42
CA PRO A 198 6.46 -9.79 6.10
C PRO A 198 7.46 -10.63 5.29
N SER A 199 8.65 -10.09 5.06
CA SER A 199 9.76 -10.86 4.50
C SER A 199 10.25 -11.90 5.50
N LYS A 200 10.96 -12.93 5.00
CA LYS A 200 11.56 -13.95 5.89
C LYS A 200 12.50 -13.32 6.92
N ALA A 201 13.28 -12.31 6.52
CA ALA A 201 14.15 -11.58 7.44
C ALA A 201 13.37 -10.85 8.54
N ALA A 202 12.25 -10.19 8.20
CA ALA A 202 11.38 -9.54 9.19
C ALA A 202 10.73 -10.56 10.14
N TRP A 203 10.33 -11.71 9.62
CA TRP A 203 9.81 -12.84 10.39
C TRP A 203 10.85 -13.37 11.41
N ASP A 204 12.07 -13.59 10.97
CA ASP A 204 13.13 -14.12 11.84
C ASP A 204 13.55 -13.13 12.92
N ILE A 205 13.45 -11.82 12.66
CA ILE A 205 13.77 -10.77 13.64
C ILE A 205 12.66 -10.59 14.69
N ASP A 206 11.39 -10.52 14.27
CA ASP A 206 10.25 -10.27 15.17
C ASP A 206 8.99 -10.98 14.67
N MET A 207 8.96 -12.29 14.83
CA MET A 207 7.83 -13.15 14.48
C MET A 207 6.53 -12.69 15.17
N LYS A 208 6.61 -12.31 16.44
CA LYS A 208 5.45 -11.85 17.22
C LYS A 208 4.78 -10.62 16.59
N ARG A 209 5.57 -9.64 16.15
CA ARG A 209 5.07 -8.47 15.43
C ARG A 209 4.41 -8.89 14.13
N CYS A 210 5.08 -9.73 13.34
CA CYS A 210 4.53 -10.23 12.08
C CYS A 210 3.18 -10.90 12.29
N ILE A 211 3.08 -11.80 13.28
CA ILE A 211 1.82 -12.47 13.64
C ILE A 211 0.73 -11.47 14.01
N LEU A 212 1.01 -10.50 14.88
CA LEU A 212 0.00 -9.56 15.37
C LEU A 212 -0.54 -8.61 14.28
N PHE A 213 0.28 -8.23 13.29
CA PHE A 213 -0.15 -7.30 12.23
C PHE A 213 -0.71 -8.00 10.98
N PHE A 214 -0.47 -9.28 10.82
CA PHE A 214 -0.90 -10.02 9.63
C PHE A 214 -2.42 -10.00 9.37
N PRO A 215 -3.33 -9.99 10.38
CA PRO A 215 -4.75 -9.80 10.12
C PRO A 215 -5.09 -8.49 9.37
N LEU A 216 -4.32 -7.41 9.60
CA LEU A 216 -4.48 -6.18 8.82
C LEU A 216 -3.99 -6.36 7.37
N VAL A 217 -2.90 -7.12 7.16
CA VAL A 217 -2.42 -7.46 5.82
C VAL A 217 -3.49 -8.28 5.08
N ILE A 218 -4.06 -9.31 5.72
CA ILE A 218 -5.16 -10.10 5.15
C ILE A 218 -6.33 -9.18 4.75
N ALA A 219 -6.76 -8.29 5.65
CA ALA A 219 -7.93 -7.43 5.42
C ALA A 219 -7.68 -6.31 4.39
N THR A 220 -6.43 -6.00 4.07
CA THR A 220 -6.07 -4.96 3.08
C THR A 220 -5.66 -5.55 1.72
N MET A 221 -5.30 -6.83 1.66
CA MET A 221 -4.91 -7.53 0.44
C MET A 221 -6.04 -8.42 -0.09
N VAL A 222 -7.21 -7.83 -0.29
CA VAL A 222 -8.38 -8.53 -0.84
C VAL A 222 -8.58 -8.15 -2.30
N GLN A 223 -8.82 -9.15 -3.15
CA GLN A 223 -9.21 -8.91 -4.55
C GLN A 223 -10.66 -8.41 -4.60
N VAL A 224 -10.87 -7.39 -5.40
CA VAL A 224 -12.19 -6.78 -5.60
C VAL A 224 -13.00 -7.67 -6.54
N GLU A 225 -14.25 -7.93 -6.18
CA GLU A 225 -15.17 -8.72 -7.00
C GLU A 225 -15.51 -8.01 -8.32
N ASN A 226 -15.85 -6.72 -8.25
CA ASN A 226 -16.12 -5.92 -9.44
C ASN A 226 -15.41 -4.56 -9.38
N SER A 227 -14.42 -4.39 -10.24
CA SER A 227 -13.63 -3.16 -10.29
C SER A 227 -14.42 -1.92 -10.75
N ASN A 228 -15.59 -2.11 -11.37
CA ASN A 228 -16.45 -1.01 -11.86
C ASN A 228 -17.47 -0.52 -10.82
N ASP A 229 -17.66 -1.24 -9.72
CA ASP A 229 -18.61 -0.84 -8.70
C ASP A 229 -18.20 0.45 -8.00
N ALA A 230 -19.18 1.31 -7.73
CA ALA A 230 -18.96 2.54 -6.98
C ALA A 230 -18.64 2.25 -5.50
N TYR A 231 -19.25 1.23 -4.93
CA TYR A 231 -18.98 0.72 -3.58
C TYR A 231 -18.20 -0.58 -3.65
N LYS A 232 -17.07 -0.63 -2.96
CA LYS A 232 -16.20 -1.80 -2.86
C LYS A 232 -15.96 -2.11 -1.39
N PRO A 233 -16.69 -3.09 -0.83
CA PRO A 233 -16.57 -3.43 0.58
C PRO A 233 -15.16 -3.88 0.97
N GLU A 234 -14.39 -4.42 0.03
CA GLU A 234 -12.98 -4.81 0.20
C GLU A 234 -12.08 -3.62 0.55
N TYR A 235 -12.53 -2.40 0.25
CA TYR A 235 -11.77 -1.18 0.56
C TYR A 235 -12.13 -0.57 1.93
N THR A 236 -13.05 -1.16 2.67
CA THR A 236 -13.46 -0.69 4.01
C THR A 236 -12.26 -0.54 4.94
N ILE A 237 -11.50 -1.60 5.16
CA ILE A 237 -10.37 -1.57 6.09
C ILE A 237 -9.23 -0.66 5.60
N PRO A 238 -8.78 -0.74 4.33
CA PRO A 238 -7.79 0.20 3.79
C PRO A 238 -8.17 1.66 3.97
N GLN A 239 -9.43 2.03 3.68
CA GLN A 239 -9.90 3.42 3.80
C GLN A 239 -9.99 3.88 5.27
N ILE A 240 -10.42 3.01 6.18
CA ILE A 240 -10.40 3.28 7.63
C ILE A 240 -8.97 3.52 8.13
N LEU A 241 -8.00 2.72 7.69
CA LEU A 241 -6.59 2.90 8.05
C LEU A 241 -6.04 4.22 7.51
N THR A 242 -6.45 4.62 6.31
CA THR A 242 -6.10 5.94 5.76
C THR A 242 -6.68 7.08 6.60
N GLU A 243 -7.94 6.99 7.01
CA GLU A 243 -8.58 7.96 7.91
C GLU A 243 -7.85 8.03 9.27
N TRP A 244 -7.45 6.88 9.80
CA TRP A 244 -6.66 6.81 11.03
C TRP A 244 -5.30 7.51 10.87
N VAL A 245 -4.58 7.30 9.75
CA VAL A 245 -3.32 8.00 9.44
C VAL A 245 -3.55 9.52 9.38
N ILE A 246 -4.58 9.99 8.68
CA ILE A 246 -4.93 11.41 8.60
C ILE A 246 -5.21 11.97 9.99
N SER A 247 -5.95 11.24 10.81
CA SER A 247 -6.24 11.65 12.20
C SER A 247 -4.96 11.79 13.02
N ARG A 248 -4.02 10.85 12.86
CA ARG A 248 -2.73 10.88 13.58
C ARG A 248 -1.83 12.03 13.15
N SER A 249 -1.78 12.34 11.86
CA SER A 249 -0.95 13.44 11.34
C SER A 249 -1.40 14.83 11.85
N ARG A 250 -2.61 14.94 12.40
CA ARG A 250 -3.17 16.19 12.98
C ARG A 250 -2.89 16.35 14.46
N HIS A 251 -2.65 15.27 15.17
CA HIS A 251 -2.35 15.31 16.60
C HIS A 251 -0.84 15.45 16.81
N LYS A 252 -0.41 16.63 17.23
CA LYS A 252 0.98 16.91 17.62
C LYS A 252 1.25 16.36 19.04
N ASP A 253 1.03 15.08 19.26
CA ASP A 253 1.49 14.43 20.48
C ASP A 253 3.00 14.19 20.34
N GLN A 254 3.80 14.86 21.17
CA GLN A 254 5.27 14.80 21.13
C GLN A 254 5.83 13.38 21.36
N ASN A 255 5.01 12.48 21.88
CA ASN A 255 5.39 11.08 22.15
C ASN A 255 5.04 10.12 21.02
N MET A 256 4.36 10.57 19.95
CA MET A 256 3.93 9.70 18.85
C MET A 256 4.67 10.05 17.56
N LYS A 257 5.19 9.00 16.89
CA LYS A 257 5.80 9.16 15.58
C LYS A 257 4.75 9.66 14.58
N ASP A 258 5.07 10.73 13.87
CA ASP A 258 4.24 11.26 12.79
C ASP A 258 4.22 10.25 11.64
N ILE A 259 3.05 9.68 11.36
CA ILE A 259 2.81 8.72 10.28
C ILE A 259 2.05 9.45 9.20
N ILE A 260 2.59 9.53 7.99
CA ILE A 260 1.99 10.29 6.89
C ILE A 260 1.37 9.43 5.79
N GLY A 261 1.53 8.11 5.86
CA GLY A 261 1.01 7.20 4.84
C GLY A 261 1.10 5.74 5.24
N ILE A 262 0.83 4.89 4.27
CA ILE A 262 0.85 3.43 4.39
C ILE A 262 1.74 2.88 3.29
N ILE A 263 2.63 1.93 3.64
CA ILE A 263 3.32 1.07 2.68
C ILE A 263 2.64 -0.30 2.69
N TYR A 264 2.42 -0.87 1.52
CA TYR A 264 1.72 -2.16 1.37
C TYR A 264 2.24 -2.94 0.17
N THR A 265 2.11 -4.25 0.22
CA THR A 265 2.39 -5.11 -0.95
C THR A 265 1.19 -5.09 -1.89
N SER A 266 1.44 -5.00 -3.19
CA SER A 266 0.40 -5.05 -4.22
C SER A 266 -0.43 -6.33 -4.12
N SER A 267 -1.77 -6.20 -4.23
CA SER A 267 -2.66 -7.36 -4.36
C SER A 267 -2.59 -8.03 -5.74
N GLN A 268 -1.89 -7.42 -6.68
CA GLN A 268 -1.60 -7.98 -8.00
C GLN A 268 -0.35 -8.87 -7.99
N LYS A 269 0.33 -8.98 -6.83
CA LYS A 269 1.49 -9.85 -6.69
C LYS A 269 1.13 -11.26 -7.15
N ASN A 270 1.81 -11.72 -8.21
CA ASN A 270 1.70 -13.09 -8.65
C ASN A 270 2.66 -13.96 -7.81
N SER A 271 2.13 -14.99 -7.16
CA SER A 271 2.91 -15.93 -6.35
C SER A 271 3.94 -16.74 -7.15
N ASP A 272 3.77 -16.79 -8.49
CA ASP A 272 4.61 -17.62 -9.37
C ASP A 272 5.97 -16.97 -9.69
N PHE A 273 6.22 -15.73 -9.21
CA PHE A 273 7.44 -15.01 -9.50
C PHE A 273 8.18 -14.59 -8.23
N GLU A 274 9.41 -15.04 -8.08
CA GLU A 274 10.37 -14.54 -7.10
C GLU A 274 11.00 -13.23 -7.62
N TYR A 275 10.27 -12.12 -7.48
CA TYR A 275 10.86 -10.80 -7.69
C TYR A 275 11.57 -10.33 -6.42
N PRO A 276 12.54 -9.38 -6.53
CA PRO A 276 13.06 -8.70 -5.36
C PRO A 276 11.93 -8.20 -4.46
N ASP A 277 12.09 -8.32 -3.15
CA ASP A 277 11.04 -8.04 -2.14
C ASP A 277 10.37 -6.68 -2.29
N ASP A 278 11.10 -5.66 -2.79
CA ASP A 278 10.62 -4.30 -2.95
C ASP A 278 9.85 -4.02 -4.25
N SER A 279 9.86 -4.95 -5.20
CA SER A 279 9.22 -4.75 -6.52
C SER A 279 7.71 -4.55 -6.45
N TRP A 280 7.09 -5.01 -5.37
CA TRP A 280 5.67 -4.94 -5.12
C TRP A 280 5.27 -3.92 -4.06
N ASP A 281 6.24 -3.12 -3.58
CA ASP A 281 5.99 -2.13 -2.55
C ASP A 281 5.34 -0.88 -3.12
N ASN A 282 4.13 -0.62 -2.65
CA ASN A 282 3.34 0.54 -3.00
C ASN A 282 3.07 1.41 -1.77
N TYR A 283 2.89 2.69 -2.02
CA TYR A 283 2.66 3.69 -0.98
C TYR A 283 1.34 4.41 -1.25
N ALA A 284 0.54 4.55 -0.22
CA ALA A 284 -0.65 5.38 -0.21
C ALA A 284 -0.42 6.54 0.77
N ILE A 285 -0.21 7.73 0.24
CA ILE A 285 0.04 8.93 1.02
C ILE A 285 -1.18 9.85 0.88
N PRO A 286 -2.09 9.92 1.88
CA PRO A 286 -3.27 10.75 1.79
C PRO A 286 -2.92 12.23 1.85
N VAL A 287 -3.82 13.06 1.35
CA VAL A 287 -3.72 14.50 1.52
C VAL A 287 -3.85 14.85 3.00
N LEU A 288 -2.79 15.43 3.55
CA LEU A 288 -2.71 15.85 4.94
C LEU A 288 -2.97 17.36 5.02
N GLN A 289 -3.83 17.80 5.94
CA GLN A 289 -4.07 19.22 6.22
C GLN A 289 -4.36 20.05 4.94
N PRO A 290 -5.46 19.78 4.23
CA PRO A 290 -5.82 20.58 3.07
C PRO A 290 -6.08 22.04 3.47
N LEU A 291 -5.43 22.98 2.76
CA LEU A 291 -5.69 24.40 2.91
C LEU A 291 -6.74 24.85 1.89
N ALA A 292 -7.65 25.73 2.30
CA ALA A 292 -8.77 26.17 1.47
C ALA A 292 -8.36 26.82 0.14
N ASN A 293 -7.18 27.43 0.07
CA ASN A 293 -6.72 28.20 -1.08
C ASN A 293 -5.55 27.53 -1.83
N SER A 294 -5.28 26.24 -1.58
CA SER A 294 -4.21 25.50 -2.28
C SER A 294 -4.80 24.37 -3.09
N ALA A 295 -4.43 24.30 -4.37
CA ALA A 295 -4.81 23.18 -5.24
C ALA A 295 -4.13 21.87 -4.80
N TYR A 296 -2.93 21.96 -4.24
CA TYR A 296 -2.15 20.82 -3.79
C TYR A 296 -1.84 20.90 -2.30
N CYS A 297 -1.63 19.72 -1.69
CA CYS A 297 -1.31 19.63 -0.27
C CYS A 297 0.07 20.19 0.03
N PRO A 298 0.20 21.30 0.81
CA PRO A 298 1.50 21.92 1.10
C PRO A 298 2.44 20.94 1.82
N ARG A 299 1.90 20.13 2.74
CA ARG A 299 2.70 19.13 3.46
C ARG A 299 3.33 18.09 2.53
N LEU A 300 2.63 17.66 1.48
CA LEU A 300 3.20 16.74 0.51
C LEU A 300 4.23 17.42 -0.40
N ASN A 301 4.07 18.70 -0.71
CA ASN A 301 5.07 19.49 -1.42
C ASN A 301 6.37 19.71 -0.62
N GLU A 302 6.28 19.73 0.72
CA GLU A 302 7.48 19.76 1.57
C GLU A 302 8.22 18.43 1.59
N ILE A 303 7.52 17.33 1.35
CA ILE A 303 8.06 15.96 1.46
C ILE A 303 8.59 15.46 0.12
N PHE A 304 7.97 15.83 -0.99
CA PHE A 304 8.29 15.29 -2.30
C PHE A 304 8.67 16.36 -3.33
N SER A 305 9.69 16.05 -4.10
CA SER A 305 9.94 16.64 -5.42
C SER A 305 9.68 15.61 -6.50
N LEU A 306 9.38 16.06 -7.72
CA LEU A 306 9.13 15.16 -8.85
C LEU A 306 9.73 15.69 -10.15
N SER A 307 10.08 14.75 -11.04
CA SER A 307 10.50 15.05 -12.40
C SER A 307 9.31 15.47 -13.28
N SER A 308 9.58 16.13 -14.39
CA SER A 308 8.57 16.21 -15.45
C SER A 308 8.15 14.81 -15.89
N PRO A 309 6.86 14.60 -16.22
CA PRO A 309 6.41 13.32 -16.73
C PRO A 309 7.07 13.04 -18.08
N THR A 310 7.42 11.79 -18.30
CA THR A 310 8.04 11.34 -19.55
C THR A 310 7.33 10.12 -20.09
N TYR A 311 7.44 9.93 -21.41
CA TYR A 311 6.92 8.75 -22.08
C TYR A 311 7.91 7.61 -21.91
N TYR A 312 7.39 6.45 -21.57
CA TYR A 312 8.22 5.27 -21.43
C TYR A 312 9.02 4.96 -22.72
N ASP A 313 8.36 4.98 -23.86
CA ASP A 313 8.97 4.65 -25.16
C ASP A 313 10.09 5.62 -25.56
N LEU A 314 9.88 6.94 -25.38
CA LEU A 314 10.83 7.95 -25.76
C LEU A 314 12.14 7.86 -24.98
N GLU A 315 12.06 7.52 -23.71
CA GLU A 315 13.24 7.47 -22.86
C GLU A 315 14.07 6.22 -23.12
N VAL A 316 13.43 5.12 -23.40
CA VAL A 316 14.10 3.88 -23.80
C VAL A 316 14.80 4.06 -25.15
N LEU A 317 14.16 4.74 -26.12
CA LEU A 317 14.74 5.03 -27.43
C LEU A 317 15.93 6.01 -27.36
N LYS A 318 15.88 7.01 -26.47
CA LYS A 318 16.97 7.97 -26.31
C LYS A 318 18.27 7.36 -25.80
N GLN A 319 18.23 6.21 -25.16
CA GLN A 319 19.43 5.54 -24.64
C GLN A 319 20.25 4.78 -25.69
N GLY A 320 19.74 4.63 -26.90
CA GLY A 320 20.42 3.88 -27.93
C GLY A 320 20.51 2.38 -27.67
N ASP A 321 19.93 1.90 -26.55
CA ASP A 321 19.67 0.48 -26.36
C ASP A 321 18.54 0.13 -27.33
N ILE A 322 18.89 -0.49 -28.44
CA ILE A 322 17.94 -1.05 -29.39
C ILE A 322 17.23 -2.20 -28.70
N ILE A 323 16.28 -1.83 -27.91
CA ILE A 323 15.25 -2.74 -27.45
C ILE A 323 14.19 -2.63 -28.54
N ASP A 324 14.11 -3.64 -29.40
CA ASP A 324 13.13 -3.70 -30.45
C ASP A 324 11.79 -3.16 -29.99
N GLY A 325 11.34 -2.08 -30.65
CA GLY A 325 10.08 -1.40 -30.34
C GLY A 325 8.92 -2.33 -30.64
N GLY A 326 8.52 -3.07 -29.68
CA GLY A 326 7.43 -4.02 -29.78
C GLY A 326 6.79 -4.27 -28.42
N ALA A 327 5.67 -4.95 -28.42
CA ALA A 327 5.01 -5.48 -27.25
C ALA A 327 6.01 -6.12 -26.28
N PHE A 328 5.64 -6.14 -25.00
CA PHE A 328 6.39 -6.82 -23.92
C PHE A 328 6.91 -8.18 -24.42
N ASP A 329 8.23 -8.28 -24.57
CA ASP A 329 8.88 -9.52 -25.00
C ASP A 329 8.79 -10.55 -23.86
N PRO A 330 8.35 -11.80 -24.11
CA PRO A 330 8.43 -12.87 -23.13
C PRO A 330 9.83 -13.04 -22.50
N ASN A 331 10.89 -12.73 -23.24
CA ASN A 331 12.26 -12.72 -22.72
C ASN A 331 12.50 -11.61 -21.67
N ASP A 332 11.73 -10.51 -21.69
CA ASP A 332 11.77 -9.49 -20.65
C ASP A 332 11.20 -10.02 -19.33
N GLU A 333 10.25 -10.93 -19.37
CA GLU A 333 9.70 -11.60 -18.21
C GLU A 333 10.75 -12.49 -17.53
N GLU A 334 11.58 -13.18 -18.31
CA GLU A 334 12.68 -13.97 -17.78
C GLU A 334 13.81 -13.10 -17.20
N ARG A 335 14.13 -11.99 -17.84
CA ARG A 335 15.07 -10.99 -17.31
C ARG A 335 14.56 -10.32 -16.03
N LEU A 336 13.28 -10.02 -15.96
CA LEU A 336 12.64 -9.52 -14.74
C LEU A 336 12.79 -10.50 -13.58
N LYS A 337 12.60 -11.80 -13.82
CA LYS A 337 12.77 -12.86 -12.82
C LYS A 337 14.20 -12.97 -12.32
N GLN A 338 15.18 -12.80 -13.21
CA GLN A 338 16.59 -12.91 -12.87
C GLN A 338 17.15 -11.65 -12.18
N ASN A 339 16.86 -10.48 -12.73
CA ASN A 339 17.29 -9.20 -12.16
C ASN A 339 16.50 -8.03 -12.78
N ILE A 340 15.60 -7.45 -12.00
CA ILE A 340 14.77 -6.31 -12.42
C ILE A 340 15.61 -5.12 -12.91
N ASP A 341 16.80 -4.92 -12.36
CA ASP A 341 17.68 -3.80 -12.73
C ASP A 341 18.24 -3.91 -14.15
N THR A 342 18.27 -5.11 -14.72
CA THR A 342 18.69 -5.35 -16.11
C THR A 342 17.51 -5.32 -17.09
N SER A 343 16.28 -5.30 -16.58
CA SER A 343 15.07 -5.20 -17.38
C SER A 343 14.86 -3.79 -17.94
N ARG A 344 13.92 -3.65 -18.88
CA ARG A 344 13.47 -2.33 -19.38
C ARG A 344 13.04 -1.39 -18.25
N PHE A 345 12.41 -1.91 -17.21
CA PHE A 345 11.98 -1.13 -16.06
C PHE A 345 13.16 -0.57 -15.27
N GLY A 346 14.16 -1.40 -14.95
CA GLY A 346 15.38 -0.94 -14.28
C GLY A 346 16.19 0.04 -15.12
N VAL A 347 16.26 -0.15 -16.43
CA VAL A 347 16.88 0.82 -17.35
C VAL A 347 16.18 2.16 -17.27
N MET A 348 14.84 2.17 -17.35
CA MET A 348 14.02 3.38 -17.26
C MET A 348 14.18 4.08 -15.90
N GLU A 349 14.23 3.33 -14.80
CA GLU A 349 14.43 3.87 -13.45
C GLU A 349 15.76 4.61 -13.34
N ARG A 350 16.88 3.99 -13.77
CA ARG A 350 18.19 4.63 -13.77
C ARG A 350 18.24 5.90 -14.61
N TYR A 351 17.44 5.96 -15.66
CA TYR A 351 17.35 7.12 -16.51
C TYR A 351 16.59 8.26 -15.84
N LEU A 352 15.42 7.97 -15.29
CA LEU A 352 14.60 8.93 -14.60
C LEU A 352 15.27 9.52 -13.35
N MET A 353 16.12 8.75 -12.67
CA MET A 353 16.89 9.25 -11.52
C MET A 353 17.86 10.37 -11.90
N LYS A 354 18.26 10.50 -13.15
CA LYS A 354 19.14 11.57 -13.65
C LYS A 354 18.39 12.87 -13.94
N TYR A 355 17.06 12.84 -14.07
CA TYR A 355 16.28 14.04 -14.31
C TYR A 355 16.18 14.92 -13.06
N PRO A 356 16.20 16.26 -13.24
CA PRO A 356 15.97 17.17 -12.15
C PRO A 356 14.56 16.99 -11.59
N THR A 357 14.46 16.98 -10.26
CA THR A 357 13.20 16.97 -9.54
C THR A 357 13.00 18.30 -8.84
N ASP A 358 11.79 18.87 -8.93
CA ASP A 358 11.42 20.11 -8.27
C ASP A 358 10.12 19.91 -7.49
N VAL A 359 9.91 20.75 -6.49
CA VAL A 359 8.63 20.88 -5.81
C VAL A 359 7.59 21.48 -6.75
N LEU A 360 6.32 21.13 -6.57
CA LEU A 360 5.27 21.83 -7.31
C LEU A 360 5.21 23.29 -6.85
N LYS A 361 5.16 24.19 -7.82
CA LYS A 361 4.85 25.60 -7.53
C LYS A 361 3.39 25.68 -7.08
N ALA A 362 3.18 26.30 -5.92
CA ALA A 362 1.86 26.53 -5.33
C ALA A 362 0.96 27.37 -6.27
#